data_3aaa54ef73cdb7be6fd4f314a3c11a4b
#
_entry.id   3aaa54ef73cdb7be6fd4f314a3c11a4b
#
_cell.length_a   1.000
_cell.length_b   1.000
_cell.length_c   1.000
_cell.angle_alpha   90.00
_cell.angle_beta   90.00
_cell.angle_gamma   90.00
#
_symmetry.space_group_name_H-M   'P 1'
#
loop_
_entity.id
_entity.type
_entity.pdbx_description
1 polymer ?
#
loop_
_entity_poly.entity_id
_entity_poly.type
_entity_poly.pdbx_seq_one_letter_code
_entity_poly.pdbx_strand_id
1 'polypeptide(L)' 'MVKMEEIKQLPLDELKVRLRDAEEELANLRFQLSTHQLDNPVKVRHHHRDVARLKTVIREYELGIRKDTKAEG' A
#
# COMPACT_ATOMS: atom_id res chain seq x y z
N MET A 1 3.45 10.17 0.45
CA MET A 1 2.48 9.39 -0.32
C MET A 1 3.20 8.54 -1.35
N VAL A 2 2.81 7.30 -1.52
CA VAL A 2 3.45 6.40 -2.49
C VAL A 2 3.00 6.72 -3.89
N LYS A 3 3.95 6.90 -4.80
CA LYS A 3 3.64 7.18 -6.20
C LYS A 3 3.40 5.88 -6.95
N MET A 4 2.41 5.88 -7.82
CA MET A 4 2.06 4.69 -8.60
C MET A 4 3.23 4.19 -9.45
N GLU A 5 4.02 5.09 -10.00
CA GLU A 5 5.19 4.73 -10.80
C GLU A 5 6.22 3.94 -10.01
N GLU A 6 6.46 4.35 -8.76
CA GLU A 6 7.39 3.65 -7.89
C GLU A 6 6.88 2.25 -7.57
N ILE A 7 5.60 2.13 -7.29
CA ILE A 7 4.96 0.84 -7.01
C ILE A 7 5.10 -0.11 -8.18
N LYS A 8 4.89 0.39 -9.40
CA LYS A 8 4.95 -0.42 -10.60
C LYS A 8 6.33 -0.99 -10.90
N GLN A 9 7.37 -0.36 -10.38
CA GLN A 9 8.74 -0.79 -10.62
C GLN A 9 9.24 -1.81 -9.60
N LEU A 10 8.47 -2.06 -8.56
CA LEU A 10 8.88 -2.96 -7.49
C LEU A 10 8.53 -4.41 -7.78
N PRO A 11 9.36 -5.36 -7.34
CA PRO A 11 9.01 -6.77 -7.44
C PRO A 11 7.86 -7.11 -6.49
N LEU A 12 7.18 -8.21 -6.77
CA LEU A 12 5.98 -8.61 -6.02
C LEU A 12 6.26 -8.78 -4.52
N ASP A 13 7.39 -9.36 -4.17
CA ASP A 13 7.76 -9.56 -2.76
C ASP A 13 7.82 -8.25 -2.00
N GLU A 14 8.43 -7.24 -2.62
CA GLU A 14 8.54 -5.91 -2.04
C GLU A 14 7.16 -5.26 -1.88
N LEU A 15 6.30 -5.44 -2.87
CA LEU A 15 4.96 -4.89 -2.82
C LEU A 15 4.16 -5.46 -1.66
N LYS A 16 4.30 -6.77 -1.42
CA LYS A 16 3.60 -7.43 -0.32
C LYS A 16 4.08 -6.91 1.04
N VAL A 17 5.39 -6.70 1.18
CA VAL A 17 5.94 -6.13 2.42
C VAL A 17 5.43 -4.72 2.63
N ARG A 18 5.44 -3.90 1.59
CA ARG A 18 4.94 -2.53 1.68
C ARG A 18 3.46 -2.48 2.01
N LEU A 19 2.69 -3.41 1.45
CA LEU A 19 1.27 -3.49 1.75
C LEU A 19 1.03 -3.80 3.23
N ARG A 20 1.76 -4.78 3.76
CA ARG A 20 1.62 -5.13 5.17
C ARG A 20 1.97 -3.96 6.08
N ASP A 21 3.09 -3.29 5.80
CA ASP A 21 3.51 -2.13 6.59
C ASP A 21 2.49 -1.00 6.51
N ALA A 22 1.97 -0.76 5.32
CA ALA A 22 0.96 0.29 5.12
C ALA A 22 -0.34 -0.03 5.85
N GLU A 23 -0.74 -1.30 5.86
CA GLU A 23 -1.94 -1.72 6.60
C GLU A 23 -1.77 -1.54 8.10
N GLU A 24 -0.59 -1.87 8.64
CA GLU A 24 -0.30 -1.64 10.05
C GLU A 24 -0.36 -0.18 10.40
N GLU A 25 0.24 0.66 9.56
CA GLU A 25 0.23 2.10 9.79
C GLU A 25 -1.19 2.66 9.72
N LEU A 26 -1.98 2.20 8.77
CA LEU A 26 -3.37 2.60 8.66
C LEU A 26 -4.17 2.21 9.92
N ALA A 27 -3.96 1.00 10.41
CA ALA A 27 -4.62 0.54 11.64
C ALA A 27 -4.25 1.41 12.83
N ASN A 28 -2.96 1.77 12.95
CA ASN A 28 -2.49 2.65 14.03
C ASN A 28 -3.11 4.04 13.92
N LEU A 29 -3.19 4.59 12.72
CA LEU A 29 -3.81 5.90 12.51
C LEU A 29 -5.30 5.90 12.83
N ARG A 30 -6.00 4.83 12.46
CA ARG A 30 -7.41 4.68 12.80
C ARG A 30 -7.61 4.59 14.32
N PHE A 31 -6.73 3.88 14.99
CA PHE A 31 -6.77 3.79 16.44
C PHE A 31 -6.56 5.17 17.07
N GLN A 32 -5.54 5.92 16.61
CA GLN A 32 -5.28 7.26 17.10
C GLN A 32 -6.46 8.19 16.89
N LEU A 33 -7.13 8.07 15.74
CA LEU A 33 -8.30 8.87 15.44
C LEU A 33 -9.45 8.53 16.38
N SER A 34 -9.67 7.25 16.66
CA SER A 34 -10.75 6.82 17.56
C SER A 34 -10.53 7.24 19.00
N THR A 35 -9.26 7.38 19.41
CA THR A 35 -8.93 7.83 20.77
C THR A 35 -8.70 9.34 20.86
N HIS A 36 -9.00 10.07 19.78
CA HIS A 36 -8.83 11.52 19.71
C HIS A 36 -7.39 11.99 19.84
N GLN A 37 -6.43 11.10 19.56
CA GLN A 37 -5.01 11.46 19.54
C GLN A 37 -4.56 12.03 18.20
N LEU A 38 -5.36 11.85 17.17
CA LEU A 38 -5.08 12.34 15.83
C LEU A 38 -6.18 13.30 15.41
N ASP A 39 -5.82 14.55 15.15
CA ASP A 39 -6.80 15.58 14.81
C ASP A 39 -7.14 15.61 13.32
N ASN A 40 -6.25 15.12 12.48
CA ASN A 40 -6.40 15.28 11.04
C ASN A 40 -6.75 13.96 10.34
N PRO A 41 -8.03 13.77 9.95
CA PRO A 41 -8.45 12.54 9.25
C PRO A 41 -7.89 12.43 7.82
N VAL A 42 -7.31 13.51 7.28
CA VAL A 42 -6.74 13.49 5.94
C VAL A 42 -5.61 12.47 5.83
N LYS A 43 -4.80 12.32 6.88
CA LYS A 43 -3.73 11.33 6.90
C LYS A 43 -4.29 9.91 6.74
N VAL A 44 -5.40 9.62 7.40
CA VAL A 44 -6.05 8.31 7.29
C VAL A 44 -6.48 8.05 5.84
N ARG A 45 -7.02 9.06 5.18
CA ARG A 45 -7.46 8.94 3.79
C ARG A 45 -6.27 8.68 2.85
N HIS A 46 -5.16 9.38 3.06
CA HIS A 46 -3.96 9.18 2.25
C HIS A 46 -3.42 7.76 2.39
N HIS A 47 -3.32 7.27 3.62
CA HIS A 47 -2.84 5.92 3.86
C HIS A 47 -3.80 4.88 3.30
N HIS A 48 -5.09 5.12 3.40
CA HIS A 48 -6.09 4.23 2.83
C HIS A 48 -5.92 4.13 1.31
N ARG A 49 -5.69 5.26 0.63
CA ARG A 49 -5.42 5.27 -0.81
C ARG A 49 -4.16 4.51 -1.17
N ASP A 50 -3.10 4.69 -0.38
CA ASP A 50 -1.84 3.99 -0.63
C ASP A 50 -2.03 2.48 -0.51
N VAL A 51 -2.76 2.03 0.51
CA VAL A 51 -3.09 0.62 0.68
C VAL A 51 -3.87 0.11 -0.52
N ALA A 52 -4.88 0.87 -0.98
CA ALA A 52 -5.68 0.48 -2.12
C ALA A 52 -4.84 0.35 -3.39
N ARG A 53 -3.92 1.28 -3.61
CA ARG A 53 -3.03 1.24 -4.78
C ARG A 53 -2.12 0.02 -4.74
N LEU A 54 -1.54 -0.27 -3.57
CA LEU A 54 -0.69 -1.45 -3.41
C LEU A 54 -1.46 -2.73 -3.67
N LYS A 55 -2.67 -2.82 -3.15
CA LYS A 55 -3.53 -3.99 -3.38
C LYS A 55 -3.86 -4.16 -4.86
N THR A 56 -4.14 -3.07 -5.56
CA THR A 56 -4.45 -3.10 -6.98
C THR A 56 -3.28 -3.63 -7.79
N VAL A 57 -2.08 -3.12 -7.54
CA VAL A 57 -0.89 -3.55 -8.28
C VAL A 57 -0.57 -5.02 -8.00
N ILE A 58 -0.65 -5.44 -6.74
CA ILE A 58 -0.42 -6.84 -6.36
C ILE A 58 -1.42 -7.75 -7.07
N ARG A 59 -2.68 -7.35 -7.10
CA ARG A 59 -3.71 -8.12 -7.77
C ARG A 59 -3.43 -8.24 -9.26
N GLU A 60 -2.92 -7.19 -9.89
CA GLU A 60 -2.54 -7.25 -11.30
C GLU A 60 -1.45 -8.28 -11.55
N TYR A 61 -0.46 -8.37 -10.67
CA TYR A 61 0.55 -9.42 -10.77
C TYR A 61 -0.06 -10.80 -10.62
N GLU A 62 -0.93 -10.97 -9.64
CA GLU A 62 -1.55 -12.28 -9.39
C GLU A 62 -2.43 -12.73 -10.54
N LEU A 63 -3.07 -11.78 -11.23
CA LEU A 63 -3.92 -12.08 -12.39
C LEU A 63 -3.12 -12.25 -13.68
N GLY A 64 -1.81 -12.02 -13.64
CA GLY A 64 -0.96 -12.13 -14.81
C GLY A 64 -1.00 -10.94 -15.75
N ILE A 65 -1.69 -9.87 -15.38
CA ILE A 65 -1.75 -8.63 -16.17
C ILE A 65 -0.40 -7.94 -16.19
N ARG A 66 0.35 -8.03 -15.08
CA ARG A 66 1.65 -7.39 -14.92
C ARG A 66 2.67 -8.45 -14.52
N LYS A 67 3.84 -8.42 -15.14
CA LYS A 67 4.89 -9.38 -14.83
C LYS A 67 5.72 -8.90 -13.64
N ASP A 68 6.10 -9.86 -12.80
CA ASP A 68 7.01 -9.60 -11.69
C ASP A 68 8.42 -9.40 -12.25
N THR A 69 9.06 -8.30 -11.87
CA THR A 69 10.39 -7.98 -12.34
C THR A 69 11.44 -9.04 -11.97
N LYS A 70 11.24 -9.72 -10.84
CA LYS A 70 12.14 -10.81 -10.43
C LYS A 70 11.99 -12.04 -11.31
N ALA A 71 10.79 -12.28 -11.81
CA ALA A 71 10.51 -13.46 -12.62
C ALA A 71 11.11 -13.36 -14.02
N GLU A 72 11.48 -12.18 -14.44
CA GLU A 72 12.07 -11.96 -15.75
C GLU A 72 13.58 -12.13 -15.77
N GLY A 73 14.18 -12.27 -14.61
CA GLY A 73 15.62 -12.41 -14.48
C GLY A 73 16.19 -13.67 -15.08
#